data_64954bda0037eb1d58104871f3dff774
#
_entry.id   64954bda0037eb1d58104871f3dff774
#
_cell.length_a   1.000
_cell.length_b   1.000
_cell.length_c   1.000
_cell.angle_alpha   90.00
_cell.angle_beta   90.00
_cell.angle_gamma   90.00
#
_symmetry.space_group_name_H-M   'P 1'
#
loop_
_entity.id
_entity.type
_entity.pdbx_description
1 polymer ?
#
loop_
_entity_poly.entity_id
_entity_poly.type
_entity_poly.pdbx_seq_one_letter_code
_entity_poly.pdbx_strand_id
1 'polypeptide(L)'
;MNTALRNAIDEAFFQARTALREKAPTEAFPWLERAHILSQQMPVLHARSHWLMLRAAWQLRDYREMLGQAPRIIAAVLFSKIWVPLGNTGRARISAFAPMPISPELQRLLQGEEP
;
A
#
# COMPACT_ATOMS: atom_id res chain seq x y z
N MET A 1 17.03 -1.09 4.16
CA MET A 1 15.80 -1.82 4.62
C MET A 1 16.25 -3.11 5.31
N ASN A 2 15.72 -3.38 6.49
CA ASN A 2 16.07 -4.62 7.20
C ASN A 2 15.35 -5.81 6.57
N THR A 3 15.85 -7.01 6.88
CA THR A 3 15.36 -8.25 6.26
C THR A 3 13.90 -8.55 6.62
N ALA A 4 13.51 -8.33 7.89
CA ALA A 4 12.14 -8.60 8.33
C ALA A 4 11.15 -7.69 7.61
N LEU A 5 11.47 -6.42 7.46
CA LEU A 5 10.62 -5.47 6.74
C LEU A 5 10.51 -5.84 5.26
N ARG A 6 11.65 -6.17 4.63
CA ARG A 6 11.64 -6.58 3.23
C ARG A 6 10.77 -7.82 3.01
N ASN A 7 10.92 -8.82 3.87
CA ASN A 7 10.13 -10.05 3.75
C ASN A 7 8.64 -9.78 3.93
N ALA A 8 8.28 -8.89 4.86
CA ALA A 8 6.88 -8.54 5.09
C ALA A 8 6.29 -7.79 3.88
N ILE A 9 7.05 -6.89 3.26
CA ILE A 9 6.61 -6.20 2.05
C ILE A 9 6.45 -7.18 0.90
N ASP A 10 7.44 -8.05 0.70
CA ASP A 10 7.40 -9.05 -0.38
C ASP A 10 6.20 -9.99 -0.21
N GLU A 11 5.93 -10.43 1.01
CA GLU A 11 4.76 -11.26 1.29
C GLU A 11 3.47 -10.53 0.96
N ALA A 12 3.34 -9.29 1.38
CA ALA A 12 2.13 -8.52 1.14
C ALA A 12 1.85 -8.38 -0.36
N PHE A 13 2.88 -8.05 -1.15
CA PHE A 13 2.72 -7.97 -2.59
C PHE A 13 2.44 -9.32 -3.24
N PHE A 14 3.08 -10.37 -2.76
CA PHE A 14 2.83 -11.73 -3.27
C PHE A 14 1.38 -12.13 -3.05
N GLN A 15 0.86 -11.95 -1.84
CA GLN A 15 -0.53 -12.29 -1.53
C GLN A 15 -1.51 -11.45 -2.33
N ALA A 16 -1.23 -10.15 -2.48
CA ALA A 16 -2.09 -9.27 -3.26
C ALA A 16 -2.14 -9.70 -4.73
N ARG A 17 -0.98 -9.97 -5.33
CA ARG A 17 -0.92 -10.40 -6.73
C ARG A 17 -1.60 -11.75 -6.94
N THR A 18 -1.46 -12.66 -5.98
CA THR A 18 -2.15 -13.94 -6.04
C THR A 18 -3.66 -13.76 -6.04
N ALA A 19 -4.17 -12.92 -5.13
CA ALA A 19 -5.60 -12.61 -5.06
C ALA A 19 -6.11 -12.00 -6.37
N LEU A 20 -5.33 -11.09 -6.97
CA LEU A 20 -5.72 -10.48 -8.24
C LEU A 20 -5.74 -11.50 -9.38
N ARG A 21 -4.79 -12.43 -9.43
CA ARG A 21 -4.80 -13.51 -10.43
C ARG A 21 -6.01 -14.41 -10.28
N GLU A 22 -6.45 -14.63 -9.05
CA GLU A 22 -7.62 -15.46 -8.74
C GLU A 22 -8.94 -14.71 -8.86
N LYS A 23 -8.90 -13.45 -9.32
CA LYS A 23 -10.08 -12.59 -9.45
C LYS A 23 -10.80 -12.37 -8.12
N ALA A 24 -10.01 -12.21 -7.05
CA ALA A 24 -10.50 -11.96 -5.70
C ALA A 24 -9.99 -10.60 -5.20
N PRO A 25 -10.43 -9.47 -5.80
CA PRO A 25 -9.88 -8.16 -5.47
C PRO A 25 -10.17 -7.72 -4.03
N THR A 26 -11.29 -8.14 -3.44
CA THR A 26 -11.57 -7.80 -2.05
C THR A 26 -10.59 -8.44 -1.09
N GLU A 27 -10.00 -9.56 -1.45
CA GLU A 27 -8.94 -10.20 -0.66
C GLU A 27 -7.58 -9.53 -0.89
N ALA A 28 -7.40 -8.88 -2.04
CA ALA A 28 -6.15 -8.19 -2.35
C ALA A 28 -5.98 -6.90 -1.52
N PHE A 29 -7.07 -6.16 -1.27
CA PHE A 29 -6.97 -4.86 -0.62
C PHE A 29 -6.32 -4.88 0.77
N PRO A 30 -6.63 -5.79 1.68
CA PRO A 30 -5.94 -5.82 2.98
C PRO A 30 -4.43 -5.97 2.84
N TRP A 31 -3.98 -6.80 1.92
CA TRP A 31 -2.55 -6.98 1.65
C TRP A 31 -1.94 -5.73 1.03
N LEU A 32 -2.66 -5.06 0.13
CA LEU A 32 -2.19 -3.82 -0.49
C LEU A 32 -2.11 -2.67 0.51
N GLU A 33 -3.06 -2.59 1.42
CA GLU A 33 -3.01 -1.59 2.48
C GLU A 33 -1.81 -1.83 3.39
N ARG A 34 -1.54 -3.08 3.71
CA ARG A 34 -0.35 -3.45 4.49
C ARG A 34 0.94 -3.07 3.75
N ALA A 35 1.04 -3.43 2.47
CA ALA A 35 2.19 -3.07 1.64
C ALA A 35 2.36 -1.56 1.55
N HIS A 36 1.26 -0.83 1.40
CA HIS A 36 1.27 0.62 1.33
C HIS A 36 1.88 1.23 2.60
N ILE A 37 1.40 0.81 3.77
CA ILE A 37 1.88 1.35 5.04
C ILE A 37 3.37 1.04 5.23
N LEU A 38 3.79 -0.19 4.93
CA LEU A 38 5.17 -0.61 5.14
C LEU A 38 6.15 0.05 4.16
N SER A 39 5.69 0.44 2.97
CA SER A 39 6.55 0.99 1.93
C SER A 39 6.35 2.48 1.65
N GLN A 40 5.61 3.20 2.51
CA GLN A 40 5.23 4.59 2.23
C GLN A 40 6.40 5.51 1.92
N GLN A 41 7.56 5.27 2.51
CA GLN A 41 8.73 6.11 2.31
C GLN A 41 9.64 5.62 1.19
N MET A 42 9.23 4.58 0.46
CA MET A 42 9.98 4.00 -0.65
C MET A 42 9.23 4.26 -1.95
N PRO A 43 9.68 5.21 -2.79
CA PRO A 43 8.87 5.72 -3.91
C PRO A 43 8.35 4.65 -4.85
N VAL A 44 9.20 3.73 -5.29
CA VAL A 44 8.79 2.71 -6.26
C VAL A 44 7.80 1.72 -5.65
N LEU A 45 8.07 1.23 -4.46
CA LEU A 45 7.19 0.27 -3.79
C LEU A 45 5.86 0.92 -3.38
N HIS A 46 5.92 2.17 -2.91
CA HIS A 46 4.72 2.94 -2.59
C HIS A 46 3.84 3.10 -3.83
N ALA A 47 4.44 3.51 -4.95
CA ALA A 47 3.71 3.65 -6.22
C ALA A 47 3.14 2.31 -6.68
N ARG A 48 3.89 1.21 -6.50
CA ARG A 48 3.41 -0.13 -6.86
C ARG A 48 2.17 -0.52 -6.05
N SER A 49 2.11 -0.16 -4.77
CA SER A 49 0.93 -0.45 -3.96
C SER A 49 -0.31 0.25 -4.53
N HIS A 50 -0.18 1.51 -4.93
CA HIS A 50 -1.28 2.24 -5.56
C HIS A 50 -1.65 1.68 -6.93
N TRP A 51 -0.66 1.27 -7.72
CA TRP A 51 -0.92 0.65 -9.02
C TRP A 51 -1.74 -0.63 -8.87
N LEU A 52 -1.39 -1.47 -7.90
CA LEU A 52 -2.13 -2.71 -7.67
C LEU A 52 -3.51 -2.43 -7.07
N MET A 53 -3.67 -1.38 -6.26
CA MET A 53 -4.99 -0.94 -5.81
C MET A 53 -5.87 -0.50 -6.98
N LEU A 54 -5.27 0.18 -7.96
CA LEU A 54 -5.99 0.57 -9.18
C LEU A 54 -6.45 -0.67 -9.93
N ARG A 55 -5.59 -1.69 -10.07
CA ARG A 55 -5.96 -2.94 -10.72
C ARG A 55 -7.06 -3.69 -9.98
N ALA A 56 -7.00 -3.70 -8.64
CA ALA A 56 -8.05 -4.32 -7.83
C ALA A 56 -9.38 -3.59 -8.01
N ALA A 57 -9.34 -2.26 -8.02
CA ALA A 57 -10.52 -1.43 -8.26
C ALA A 57 -11.10 -1.69 -9.66
N TRP A 58 -10.23 -1.87 -10.65
CA TRP A 58 -10.66 -2.22 -12.00
C TRP A 58 -11.45 -3.54 -12.02
N GLN A 59 -10.95 -4.55 -11.31
CA GLN A 59 -11.66 -5.83 -11.21
C GLN A 59 -13.02 -5.68 -10.53
N LEU A 60 -13.12 -4.78 -9.55
CA LEU A 60 -14.37 -4.48 -8.85
C LEU A 60 -15.28 -3.53 -9.63
N ARG A 61 -14.79 -2.91 -10.70
CA ARG A 61 -15.44 -1.83 -11.41
C ARG A 61 -15.77 -0.65 -10.48
N ASP A 62 -14.90 -0.41 -9.52
CA ASP A 62 -15.01 0.71 -8.59
C ASP A 62 -14.26 1.91 -9.16
N TYR A 63 -14.95 2.69 -9.99
CA TYR A 63 -14.32 3.78 -10.72
C TYR A 63 -13.85 4.92 -9.83
N ARG A 64 -14.53 5.13 -8.70
CA ARG A 64 -14.11 6.13 -7.72
C ARG A 64 -12.74 5.78 -7.14
N GLU A 65 -12.56 4.52 -6.76
CA GLU A 65 -11.27 4.05 -6.25
C GLU A 65 -10.19 4.18 -7.32
N MET A 66 -10.50 3.80 -8.57
CA MET A 66 -9.54 3.91 -9.67
C MET A 66 -9.08 5.34 -9.88
N LEU A 67 -10.03 6.28 -9.96
CA LEU A 67 -9.71 7.70 -10.19
C LEU A 67 -8.91 8.29 -9.03
N GLY A 68 -9.18 7.82 -7.81
CA GLY A 68 -8.43 8.25 -6.64
C GLY A 68 -7.01 7.69 -6.61
N GLN A 69 -6.78 6.49 -7.16
CA GLN A 69 -5.45 5.89 -7.14
C GLN A 69 -4.50 6.50 -8.17
N ALA A 70 -5.02 6.94 -9.33
CA ALA A 70 -4.15 7.46 -10.39
C ALA A 70 -3.25 8.62 -9.93
N PRO A 71 -3.77 9.72 -9.32
CA PRO A 71 -2.89 10.78 -8.83
C PRO A 71 -2.00 10.33 -7.67
N ARG A 72 -2.42 9.33 -6.88
CA ARG A 72 -1.63 8.83 -5.78
C ARG A 72 -0.37 8.09 -6.25
N ILE A 73 -0.43 7.44 -7.43
CA ILE A 73 0.76 6.83 -8.04
C ILE A 73 1.81 7.91 -8.33
N ILE A 74 1.39 8.99 -8.93
CA ILE A 74 2.31 10.10 -9.29
C ILE A 74 2.88 10.73 -8.02
N ALA A 75 2.04 11.00 -7.04
CA ALA A 75 2.46 11.59 -5.78
C ALA A 75 3.46 10.69 -5.04
N ALA A 76 3.25 9.38 -5.08
CA ALA A 76 4.15 8.43 -4.43
C ALA A 76 5.55 8.48 -5.04
N VAL A 77 5.65 8.54 -6.36
CA VAL A 77 6.95 8.64 -7.03
C VAL A 77 7.65 9.94 -6.66
N LEU A 78 6.91 11.06 -6.63
CA LEU A 78 7.51 12.38 -6.48
C LEU A 78 7.80 12.76 -5.02
N PHE A 79 6.97 12.33 -4.08
CA PHE A 79 6.97 12.90 -2.72
C PHE A 79 7.29 11.92 -1.60
N SER A 80 7.42 10.61 -1.86
CA SER A 80 7.56 9.61 -0.78
C SER A 80 8.75 9.84 0.14
N LYS A 81 9.83 10.44 -0.36
CA LYS A 81 11.01 10.74 0.45
C LYS A 81 10.94 12.09 1.13
N ILE A 82 9.96 12.92 0.76
CA ILE A 82 9.81 14.27 1.30
C ILE A 82 8.77 14.27 2.43
N TRP A 83 7.58 13.76 2.14
CA TRP A 83 6.51 13.70 3.13
C TRP A 83 5.45 12.69 2.71
N VAL A 84 4.97 11.91 3.68
CA VAL A 84 3.83 11.00 3.50
C VAL A 84 2.96 11.03 4.76
N PRO A 85 1.63 10.78 4.62
CA PRO A 85 0.76 10.65 5.79
C PRO A 85 0.93 9.26 6.42
N LEU A 86 1.91 9.13 7.32
CA LEU A 86 2.31 7.85 7.88
C LEU A 86 1.12 7.06 8.41
N GLY A 87 1.06 5.78 8.08
CA GLY A 87 0.00 4.88 8.51
C GLY A 87 -1.26 4.92 7.67
N ASN A 88 -1.38 5.86 6.74
CA ASN A 88 -2.55 5.94 5.85
C ASN A 88 -2.63 4.67 5.01
N THR A 89 -3.84 4.13 4.83
CA THR A 89 -4.04 2.87 4.09
C THR A 89 -3.90 3.03 2.58
N GLY A 90 -3.95 4.24 2.06
CA GLY A 90 -3.82 4.52 0.63
C GLY A 90 -5.12 4.45 -0.16
N ARG A 91 -6.23 4.10 0.47
CA ARG A 91 -7.52 3.95 -0.20
C ARG A 91 -8.10 5.30 -0.61
N ALA A 92 -8.81 5.32 -1.75
CA ALA A 92 -9.34 6.56 -2.32
C ALA A 92 -10.43 7.22 -1.48
N ARG A 93 -11.12 6.44 -0.65
CA ARG A 93 -12.18 6.96 0.21
C ARG A 93 -11.69 7.54 1.52
N ILE A 94 -10.38 7.50 1.74
CA ILE A 94 -9.72 8.08 2.92
C ILE A 94 -8.94 9.30 2.44
N SER A 95 -8.85 10.34 3.28
CA SER A 95 -8.08 11.53 2.93
C SER A 95 -6.64 11.15 2.54
N ALA A 96 -6.16 11.68 1.43
CA ALA A 96 -4.81 11.43 0.96
C ALA A 96 -3.74 12.09 1.85
N PHE A 97 -4.14 12.92 2.81
CA PHE A 97 -3.22 13.72 3.62
C PHE A 97 -3.26 13.36 5.11
N ALA A 98 -4.16 12.49 5.54
CA ALA A 98 -4.36 12.21 6.96
C ALA A 98 -3.47 11.08 7.44
N PRO A 99 -2.56 11.33 8.43
CA PRO A 99 -1.88 10.23 9.10
C PRO A 99 -2.88 9.36 9.85
N MET A 100 -2.57 8.08 10.00
CA MET A 100 -3.42 7.12 10.68
C MET A 100 -2.59 6.29 11.66
N PRO A 101 -3.19 5.76 12.72
CA PRO A 101 -2.46 4.91 13.67
C PRO A 101 -1.89 3.67 12.97
N ILE A 102 -0.66 3.32 13.32
CA ILE A 102 0.00 2.12 12.80
C ILE A 102 -0.08 1.05 13.88
N SER A 103 -0.47 -0.18 13.51
CA SER A 103 -0.55 -1.27 14.47
C SER A 103 0.83 -1.57 15.08
N PRO A 104 0.87 -2.11 16.32
CA PRO A 104 2.16 -2.45 16.94
C PRO A 104 3.00 -3.41 16.11
N GLU A 105 2.38 -4.37 15.43
CA GLU A 105 3.09 -5.31 14.57
C GLU A 105 3.83 -4.56 13.44
N LEU A 106 3.13 -3.68 12.74
CA LEU A 106 3.73 -2.94 11.64
C LEU A 106 4.77 -1.94 12.12
N GLN A 107 4.54 -1.32 13.29
CA GLN A 107 5.53 -0.43 13.88
C GLN A 107 6.83 -1.14 14.15
N ARG A 108 6.78 -2.36 14.71
CA ARG A 108 7.98 -3.13 14.97
C ARG A 108 8.75 -3.43 13.69
N LEU A 109 8.03 -3.80 12.62
CA LEU A 109 8.67 -4.03 11.33
C LEU A 109 9.33 -2.77 10.79
N LEU A 110 8.64 -1.62 10.88
CA LEU A 110 9.18 -0.35 10.41
C LEU A 110 10.40 0.10 11.22
N GLN A 111 10.47 -0.24 12.49
CA GLN A 111 11.59 0.09 13.37
C GLN A 111 12.75 -0.89 13.26
N GLY A 112 12.63 -1.93 12.44
CA GLY A 112 13.69 -2.90 12.26
C GLY A 112 13.66 -4.07 13.23
N GLU A 113 12.58 -4.22 14.01
CA GLU A 113 12.44 -5.32 14.97
C GLU A 113 11.76 -6.52 14.31
N GLU A 114 12.17 -7.70 14.76
CA GLU A 114 11.50 -8.94 14.34
C GLU A 114 10.10 -9.00 14.97
N PRO A 115 9.11 -9.51 14.22
CA PRO A 115 7.75 -9.63 14.75
C PRO A 115 7.65 -10.68 15.85
#